data_c6c7f54cc7f1861b1fc406153779bf3a
#
_entry.id   c6c7f54cc7f1861b1fc406153779bf3a
#
_cell.length_a   1.000
_cell.length_b   1.000
_cell.length_c   1.000
_cell.angle_alpha   90.00
_cell.angle_beta   90.00
_cell.angle_gamma   90.00
#
_symmetry.space_group_name_H-M   'P 1'
#
loop_
_entity.id
_entity.type
_entity.pdbx_description
1 polymer ?
#
loop_
_entity_poly.entity_id
_entity_poly.type
_entity_poly.pdbx_seq_one_letter_code
_entity_poly.pdbx_strand_id
1 'polypeptide(L)'
;MLDDVTGDENEKLNQRGQALALRGYYYLLLINTFAQPYNKEGIDLNTALGVPLIVSSAVKDEFPARESIAKVYQQIERDLLEAVDLMDKYGQNNIQYKVTPLFVYNLLSRMYLYMENWGKAAEYASVVITRNPQLRRLSDFVTIEVDEWFGDETLTYDVNGGVLNYNSPELIWGYGDKRISEILFQLPDIFTYPGSSPIFSVSDKFLAQHDVNDLRPACYYQRYFKSIFPMVFGSIYGSKSNLNDLSNPHRGMRVAEAYLNRAEANIRLFLENGNENLRISALTDLNYLREHRFRQPYEDVNITDGQTLLEFCLDERRKELAFDDHRWFDLRRCGMPEMIHEVTINKGQVQE
;
A
#
# COMPACT_ATOMS: atom_id res chain seq x y z
N MET A 1 -18.77 -11.31 -24.67
CA MET A 1 -18.09 -12.50 -24.07
C MET A 1 -18.90 -13.14 -22.96
N LEU A 2 -19.28 -12.46 -21.86
CA LEU A 2 -20.08 -13.08 -20.80
C LEU A 2 -21.52 -13.45 -21.29
N ASP A 3 -22.06 -12.68 -22.20
CA ASP A 3 -23.39 -12.91 -22.80
C ASP A 3 -23.42 -14.17 -23.67
N ASP A 4 -22.26 -14.62 -24.15
CA ASP A 4 -22.12 -15.81 -25.01
C ASP A 4 -21.84 -17.10 -24.24
N VAL A 5 -21.66 -16.99 -22.90
CA VAL A 5 -21.32 -18.13 -22.04
C VAL A 5 -22.58 -18.64 -21.35
N THR A 6 -22.76 -19.96 -21.34
CA THR A 6 -23.85 -20.63 -20.58
C THR A 6 -23.44 -20.74 -19.12
N GLY A 7 -24.34 -20.49 -18.17
CA GLY A 7 -24.08 -20.59 -16.75
C GLY A 7 -25.10 -19.82 -15.90
N ASP A 8 -24.88 -19.80 -14.60
CA ASP A 8 -25.72 -19.05 -13.68
C ASP A 8 -25.57 -17.53 -13.90
N GLU A 9 -26.69 -16.83 -14.06
CA GLU A 9 -26.68 -15.39 -14.36
C GLU A 9 -26.11 -14.54 -13.21
N ASN A 10 -26.32 -14.93 -11.96
CA ASN A 10 -25.77 -14.20 -10.82
C ASN A 10 -24.24 -14.35 -10.78
N GLU A 11 -23.73 -15.55 -11.10
CA GLU A 11 -22.27 -15.75 -11.20
C GLU A 11 -21.68 -14.94 -12.36
N LYS A 12 -22.33 -14.86 -13.50
CA LYS A 12 -21.89 -14.01 -14.62
C LYS A 12 -21.83 -12.53 -14.22
N LEU A 13 -22.84 -12.04 -13.48
CA LEU A 13 -22.88 -10.67 -13.01
C LEU A 13 -21.79 -10.40 -11.98
N ASN A 14 -21.52 -11.33 -11.08
CA ASN A 14 -20.39 -11.27 -10.15
C ASN A 14 -19.04 -11.25 -10.88
N GLN A 15 -18.84 -12.12 -11.88
CA GLN A 15 -17.62 -12.13 -12.70
C GLN A 15 -17.45 -10.82 -13.50
N ARG A 16 -18.55 -10.24 -14.00
CA ARG A 16 -18.52 -8.92 -14.62
C ARG A 16 -18.04 -7.85 -13.63
N GLY A 17 -18.56 -7.86 -12.42
CA GLY A 17 -18.12 -6.95 -11.34
C GLY A 17 -16.63 -7.07 -11.06
N GLN A 18 -16.11 -8.31 -10.91
CA GLN A 18 -14.68 -8.55 -10.71
C GLN A 18 -13.81 -8.03 -11.88
N ALA A 19 -14.26 -8.26 -13.13
CA ALA A 19 -13.53 -7.78 -14.31
C ALA A 19 -13.51 -6.25 -14.40
N LEU A 20 -14.61 -5.57 -14.07
CA LEU A 20 -14.70 -4.11 -14.00
C LEU A 20 -13.78 -3.56 -12.90
N ALA A 21 -13.79 -4.17 -11.72
CA ALA A 21 -12.91 -3.79 -10.62
C ALA A 21 -11.43 -3.88 -11.00
N LEU A 22 -11.00 -4.96 -11.64
CA LEU A 22 -9.62 -5.11 -12.12
C LEU A 22 -9.30 -4.11 -13.23
N ARG A 23 -10.23 -3.83 -14.14
CA ARG A 23 -10.03 -2.80 -15.17
C ARG A 23 -9.83 -1.42 -14.53
N GLY A 24 -10.67 -1.04 -13.58
CA GLY A 24 -10.53 0.20 -12.81
C GLY A 24 -9.18 0.28 -12.09
N TYR A 25 -8.76 -0.81 -11.45
CA TYR A 25 -7.46 -0.89 -10.78
C TYR A 25 -6.29 -0.67 -11.74
N TYR A 26 -6.27 -1.39 -12.88
CA TYR A 26 -5.19 -1.24 -13.85
C TYR A 26 -5.17 0.14 -14.50
N TYR A 27 -6.33 0.74 -14.79
CA TYR A 27 -6.36 2.12 -15.30
C TYR A 27 -5.91 3.14 -14.25
N LEU A 28 -6.20 2.93 -12.96
CA LEU A 28 -5.69 3.76 -11.90
C LEU A 28 -4.15 3.68 -11.79
N LEU A 29 -3.57 2.50 -11.96
CA LEU A 29 -2.12 2.33 -12.03
C LEU A 29 -1.53 3.01 -13.27
N LEU A 30 -2.10 2.76 -14.45
CA LEU A 30 -1.61 3.32 -15.71
C LEU A 30 -1.65 4.86 -15.72
N ILE A 31 -2.78 5.46 -15.31
CA ILE A 31 -2.91 6.92 -15.30
C ILE A 31 -1.93 7.57 -14.33
N ASN A 32 -1.75 6.98 -13.14
CA ASN A 32 -0.83 7.51 -12.14
C ASN A 32 0.64 7.22 -12.48
N THR A 33 0.94 6.30 -13.39
CA THR A 33 2.30 6.03 -13.87
C THR A 33 2.68 6.94 -15.04
N PHE A 34 1.79 7.12 -16.02
CA PHE A 34 2.12 7.70 -17.33
C PHE A 34 1.53 9.09 -17.59
N ALA A 35 0.65 9.61 -16.72
CA ALA A 35 0.09 10.95 -16.85
C ALA A 35 0.55 11.87 -15.71
N GLN A 36 0.22 13.16 -15.80
CA GLN A 36 0.40 14.08 -14.67
C GLN A 36 -0.53 13.67 -13.50
N PRO A 37 -0.15 13.96 -12.24
CA PRO A 37 -1.06 13.77 -11.11
C PRO A 37 -2.37 14.51 -11.30
N TYR A 38 -3.48 13.95 -10.82
CA TYR A 38 -4.80 14.56 -10.93
C TYR A 38 -4.86 15.98 -10.34
N ASN A 39 -4.17 16.18 -9.21
CA ASN A 39 -4.10 17.43 -8.46
C ASN A 39 -2.92 18.33 -8.86
N LYS A 40 -2.32 18.13 -10.04
CA LYS A 40 -1.22 18.98 -10.51
C LYS A 40 -1.71 20.42 -10.70
N GLU A 41 -1.09 21.34 -9.98
CA GLU A 41 -1.40 22.77 -10.10
C GLU A 41 -1.27 23.29 -11.54
N GLY A 42 -2.23 24.10 -11.97
CA GLY A 42 -2.24 24.72 -13.30
C GLY A 42 -2.58 23.78 -14.46
N ILE A 43 -2.99 22.53 -14.19
CA ILE A 43 -3.39 21.60 -15.24
C ILE A 43 -4.90 21.67 -15.50
N ASP A 44 -5.29 21.67 -16.77
CA ASP A 44 -6.69 21.41 -17.18
C ASP A 44 -6.86 19.91 -17.46
N LEU A 45 -7.57 19.22 -16.58
CA LEU A 45 -7.81 17.78 -16.64
C LEU A 45 -8.58 17.34 -17.90
N ASN A 46 -9.33 18.24 -18.55
CA ASN A 46 -10.11 17.93 -19.74
C ASN A 46 -9.25 17.91 -21.01
N THR A 47 -8.12 18.60 -21.00
CA THR A 47 -7.21 18.69 -22.15
C THR A 47 -5.88 17.99 -21.92
N ALA A 48 -5.44 17.87 -20.68
CA ALA A 48 -4.22 17.15 -20.32
C ALA A 48 -4.31 15.66 -20.66
N LEU A 49 -3.26 15.13 -21.32
CA LEU A 49 -3.25 13.77 -21.81
C LEU A 49 -3.08 12.74 -20.67
N GLY A 50 -4.05 11.86 -20.56
CA GLY A 50 -4.05 10.68 -19.73
C GLY A 50 -3.40 9.46 -20.42
N VAL A 51 -4.12 8.37 -20.54
CA VAL A 51 -3.72 7.14 -21.22
C VAL A 51 -4.77 6.71 -22.23
N PRO A 52 -4.44 5.85 -23.21
CA PRO A 52 -5.45 5.27 -24.10
C PRO A 52 -6.48 4.47 -23.33
N LEU A 53 -7.77 4.63 -23.66
CA LEU A 53 -8.88 3.85 -23.07
C LEU A 53 -9.31 2.77 -24.04
N ILE A 54 -9.10 1.50 -23.65
CA ILE A 54 -9.56 0.32 -24.37
C ILE A 54 -10.62 -0.37 -23.52
N VAL A 55 -11.87 -0.13 -23.84
CA VAL A 55 -13.03 -0.66 -23.08
C VAL A 55 -13.78 -1.76 -23.83
N SER A 56 -13.28 -2.17 -25.00
CA SER A 56 -13.82 -3.24 -25.82
C SER A 56 -12.76 -4.29 -26.11
N SER A 57 -13.15 -5.56 -26.16
CA SER A 57 -12.29 -6.68 -26.55
C SER A 57 -12.12 -6.83 -28.07
N ALA A 58 -12.82 -6.01 -28.88
CA ALA A 58 -12.69 -6.04 -30.33
C ALA A 58 -11.30 -5.56 -30.75
N VAL A 59 -10.59 -6.39 -31.49
CA VAL A 59 -9.30 -6.03 -32.09
C VAL A 59 -9.57 -5.04 -33.23
N LYS A 60 -8.89 -3.89 -33.17
CA LYS A 60 -8.92 -2.87 -34.21
C LYS A 60 -7.50 -2.66 -34.73
N ASP A 61 -7.38 -2.41 -36.02
CA ASP A 61 -6.08 -2.10 -36.66
C ASP A 61 -5.64 -0.64 -36.44
N GLU A 62 -6.24 0.06 -35.47
CA GLU A 62 -5.94 1.43 -35.14
C GLU A 62 -5.28 1.52 -33.76
N PHE A 63 -4.24 2.35 -33.66
CA PHE A 63 -3.64 2.69 -32.37
C PHE A 63 -4.53 3.72 -31.66
N PRO A 64 -5.09 3.40 -30.47
CA PRO A 64 -5.94 4.33 -29.74
C PRO A 64 -5.11 5.53 -29.25
N ALA A 65 -5.64 6.73 -29.47
CA ALA A 65 -5.07 7.95 -28.92
C ALA A 65 -5.19 7.99 -27.39
N ARG A 66 -4.34 8.79 -26.75
CA ARG A 66 -4.48 9.07 -25.31
C ARG A 66 -5.74 9.91 -25.10
N GLU A 67 -6.55 9.52 -24.14
CA GLU A 67 -7.69 10.31 -23.67
C GLU A 67 -7.25 11.33 -22.62
N SER A 68 -8.12 12.29 -22.29
CA SER A 68 -7.85 13.24 -21.22
C SER A 68 -7.82 12.56 -19.84
N ILE A 69 -7.10 13.17 -18.89
CA ILE A 69 -7.05 12.67 -17.52
C ILE A 69 -8.46 12.56 -16.95
N ALA A 70 -9.31 13.58 -17.13
CA ALA A 70 -10.68 13.58 -16.66
C ALA A 70 -11.48 12.39 -17.19
N LYS A 71 -11.40 12.08 -18.48
CA LYS A 71 -12.12 10.93 -19.08
C LYS A 71 -11.64 9.59 -18.52
N VAL A 72 -10.33 9.44 -18.30
CA VAL A 72 -9.80 8.20 -17.73
C VAL A 72 -10.30 8.00 -16.29
N TYR A 73 -10.26 9.04 -15.45
CA TYR A 73 -10.79 8.96 -14.08
C TYR A 73 -12.30 8.72 -14.05
N GLN A 74 -13.06 9.34 -14.96
CA GLN A 74 -14.50 9.06 -15.11
C GLN A 74 -14.78 7.61 -15.50
N GLN A 75 -13.93 7.01 -16.35
CA GLN A 75 -14.09 5.59 -16.69
C GLN A 75 -13.75 4.69 -15.49
N ILE A 76 -12.68 5.01 -14.74
CA ILE A 76 -12.32 4.28 -13.53
C ILE A 76 -13.45 4.35 -12.50
N GLU A 77 -13.98 5.54 -12.22
CA GLU A 77 -15.10 5.74 -11.29
C GLU A 77 -16.33 4.91 -11.70
N ARG A 78 -16.71 4.96 -12.97
CA ARG A 78 -17.84 4.19 -13.51
C ARG A 78 -17.64 2.70 -13.34
N ASP A 79 -16.47 2.19 -13.70
CA ASP A 79 -16.14 0.78 -13.58
C ASP A 79 -16.20 0.30 -12.13
N LEU A 80 -15.65 1.08 -11.20
CA LEU A 80 -15.63 0.72 -9.79
C LEU A 80 -17.02 0.80 -9.14
N LEU A 81 -17.83 1.81 -9.49
CA LEU A 81 -19.20 1.93 -8.96
C LEU A 81 -20.10 0.81 -9.49
N GLU A 82 -20.03 0.47 -10.79
CA GLU A 82 -20.75 -0.67 -11.35
C GLU A 82 -20.25 -1.99 -10.74
N ALA A 83 -18.94 -2.13 -10.57
CA ALA A 83 -18.34 -3.31 -9.96
C ALA A 83 -18.85 -3.59 -8.55
N VAL A 84 -18.87 -2.57 -7.69
CA VAL A 84 -19.30 -2.75 -6.29
C VAL A 84 -20.79 -3.06 -6.19
N ASP A 85 -21.63 -2.42 -7.02
CA ASP A 85 -23.08 -2.70 -7.08
C ASP A 85 -23.35 -4.17 -7.47
N LEU A 86 -22.69 -4.66 -8.52
CA LEU A 86 -22.81 -6.04 -8.96
C LEU A 86 -22.28 -7.03 -7.92
N MET A 87 -21.13 -6.75 -7.33
CA MET A 87 -20.49 -7.68 -6.40
C MET A 87 -21.14 -7.69 -5.02
N ASP A 88 -21.68 -6.57 -4.53
CA ASP A 88 -22.47 -6.54 -3.30
C ASP A 88 -23.77 -7.32 -3.44
N LYS A 89 -24.36 -7.32 -4.63
CA LYS A 89 -25.63 -8.00 -4.88
C LYS A 89 -25.48 -9.49 -5.23
N TYR A 90 -24.45 -9.86 -5.95
CA TYR A 90 -24.27 -11.19 -6.52
C TYR A 90 -23.01 -11.93 -6.08
N GLY A 91 -22.11 -11.25 -5.33
CA GLY A 91 -20.89 -11.86 -4.82
C GLY A 91 -21.16 -12.89 -3.72
N GLN A 92 -20.47 -14.01 -3.75
CA GLN A 92 -20.79 -15.12 -2.87
C GLN A 92 -19.80 -15.37 -1.71
N ASN A 93 -18.57 -14.87 -1.72
CA ASN A 93 -17.60 -15.13 -0.63
C ASN A 93 -16.43 -14.13 -0.62
N ASN A 94 -15.99 -13.78 0.57
CA ASN A 94 -14.76 -13.03 0.79
C ASN A 94 -13.55 -13.98 0.74
N ILE A 95 -12.99 -14.16 -0.44
CA ILE A 95 -11.76 -14.94 -0.66
C ILE A 95 -10.64 -13.97 -1.02
N GLN A 96 -9.63 -13.85 -0.18
CA GLN A 96 -8.58 -12.81 -0.30
C GLN A 96 -7.71 -12.91 -1.56
N TYR A 97 -7.72 -14.00 -2.30
CA TYR A 97 -7.06 -14.10 -3.60
C TYR A 97 -7.99 -13.71 -4.78
N LYS A 98 -9.27 -13.39 -4.51
CA LYS A 98 -10.22 -12.85 -5.49
C LYS A 98 -10.52 -11.40 -5.17
N VAL A 99 -10.90 -10.67 -6.19
CA VAL A 99 -11.42 -9.31 -6.01
C VAL A 99 -12.79 -9.38 -5.31
N THR A 100 -12.95 -8.59 -4.27
CA THR A 100 -14.15 -8.56 -3.40
C THR A 100 -14.73 -7.16 -3.35
N PRO A 101 -15.96 -6.95 -2.86
CA PRO A 101 -16.48 -5.60 -2.62
C PRO A 101 -15.56 -4.74 -1.76
N LEU A 102 -14.90 -5.31 -0.73
CA LEU A 102 -13.94 -4.58 0.10
C LEU A 102 -12.75 -4.04 -0.70
N PHE A 103 -12.25 -4.81 -1.67
CA PHE A 103 -11.22 -4.34 -2.60
C PHE A 103 -11.70 -3.09 -3.36
N VAL A 104 -12.94 -3.12 -3.88
CA VAL A 104 -13.47 -2.01 -4.67
C VAL A 104 -13.68 -0.76 -3.81
N TYR A 105 -14.24 -0.91 -2.61
CA TYR A 105 -14.42 0.21 -1.68
C TYR A 105 -13.08 0.84 -1.27
N ASN A 106 -12.08 0.02 -0.98
CA ASN A 106 -10.75 0.54 -0.64
C ASN A 106 -10.09 1.24 -1.85
N LEU A 107 -10.29 0.71 -3.06
CA LEU A 107 -9.79 1.32 -4.29
C LEU A 107 -10.50 2.65 -4.61
N LEU A 108 -11.82 2.74 -4.40
CA LEU A 108 -12.57 3.99 -4.49
C LEU A 108 -12.06 5.03 -3.49
N SER A 109 -11.81 4.63 -2.24
CA SER A 109 -11.22 5.52 -1.23
C SER A 109 -9.85 6.05 -1.70
N ARG A 110 -8.97 5.19 -2.22
CA ARG A 110 -7.66 5.58 -2.78
C ARG A 110 -7.79 6.51 -3.98
N MET A 111 -8.68 6.19 -4.92
CA MET A 111 -8.91 7.01 -6.11
C MET A 111 -9.37 8.43 -5.73
N TYR A 112 -10.37 8.54 -4.83
CA TYR A 112 -10.86 9.84 -4.39
C TYR A 112 -9.85 10.62 -3.54
N LEU A 113 -8.99 9.92 -2.77
CA LEU A 113 -7.86 10.53 -2.08
C LEU A 113 -6.89 11.19 -3.09
N TYR A 114 -6.60 10.52 -4.21
CA TYR A 114 -5.73 11.04 -5.27
C TYR A 114 -6.38 12.19 -6.06
N MET A 115 -7.72 12.22 -6.10
CA MET A 115 -8.51 13.32 -6.69
C MET A 115 -8.73 14.51 -5.73
N GLU A 116 -8.23 14.42 -4.49
CA GLU A 116 -8.48 15.39 -3.40
C GLU A 116 -9.98 15.55 -3.07
N ASN A 117 -10.78 14.55 -3.37
CA ASN A 117 -12.17 14.49 -2.92
C ASN A 117 -12.23 13.83 -1.53
N TRP A 118 -11.85 14.61 -0.53
CA TRP A 118 -11.68 14.12 0.84
C TRP A 118 -12.95 13.51 1.42
N GLY A 119 -14.12 14.11 1.13
CA GLY A 119 -15.42 13.60 1.60
C GLY A 119 -15.67 12.18 1.13
N LYS A 120 -15.58 11.92 -0.18
CA LYS A 120 -15.75 10.58 -0.75
C LYS A 120 -14.64 9.62 -0.33
N ALA A 121 -13.40 10.10 -0.20
CA ALA A 121 -12.29 9.27 0.27
C ALA A 121 -12.57 8.72 1.69
N ALA A 122 -13.03 9.59 2.61
CA ALA A 122 -13.39 9.20 3.97
C ALA A 122 -14.64 8.32 4.02
N GLU A 123 -15.64 8.59 3.17
CA GLU A 123 -16.88 7.79 3.07
C GLU A 123 -16.55 6.33 2.69
N TYR A 124 -15.83 6.12 1.59
CA TYR A 124 -15.50 4.76 1.12
C TYR A 124 -14.54 4.03 2.06
N ALA A 125 -13.58 4.73 2.68
CA ALA A 125 -12.75 4.17 3.73
C ALA A 125 -13.58 3.71 4.93
N SER A 126 -14.60 4.48 5.32
CA SER A 126 -15.52 4.13 6.42
C SER A 126 -16.33 2.87 6.11
N VAL A 127 -16.74 2.65 4.85
CA VAL A 127 -17.38 1.39 4.45
C VAL A 127 -16.45 0.21 4.67
N VAL A 128 -15.18 0.31 4.26
CA VAL A 128 -14.17 -0.75 4.47
C VAL A 128 -14.03 -1.06 5.97
N ILE A 129 -13.81 -0.04 6.79
CA ILE A 129 -13.58 -0.19 8.24
C ILE A 129 -14.82 -0.73 8.95
N THR A 130 -16.03 -0.32 8.53
CA THR A 130 -17.28 -0.83 9.10
C THR A 130 -17.48 -2.32 8.78
N ARG A 131 -17.12 -2.76 7.57
CA ARG A 131 -17.26 -4.17 7.15
C ARG A 131 -16.14 -5.06 7.68
N ASN A 132 -14.94 -4.52 7.82
CA ASN A 132 -13.77 -5.20 8.39
C ASN A 132 -12.89 -4.21 9.16
N PRO A 133 -13.07 -4.05 10.49
CA PRO A 133 -12.24 -3.15 11.29
C PRO A 133 -10.91 -3.77 11.73
N GLN A 134 -10.68 -5.05 11.48
CA GLN A 134 -9.61 -5.79 12.14
C GLN A 134 -8.22 -5.47 11.57
N LEU A 135 -7.28 -5.21 12.46
CA LEU A 135 -5.85 -5.14 12.18
C LEU A 135 -5.13 -6.28 12.92
N ARG A 136 -4.04 -6.76 12.34
CA ARG A 136 -3.17 -7.72 12.99
C ARG A 136 -2.29 -7.00 14.02
N ARG A 137 -2.28 -7.49 15.24
CA ARG A 137 -1.42 -6.95 16.30
C ARG A 137 -0.02 -7.55 16.18
N LEU A 138 0.98 -6.74 15.86
CA LEU A 138 2.35 -7.22 15.63
C LEU A 138 3.01 -7.74 16.91
N SER A 139 2.65 -7.21 18.09
CA SER A 139 3.17 -7.69 19.38
C SER A 139 2.86 -9.17 19.68
N ASP A 140 1.83 -9.74 19.04
CA ASP A 140 1.48 -11.15 19.22
C ASP A 140 2.48 -12.10 18.54
N PHE A 141 3.34 -11.57 17.68
CA PHE A 141 4.30 -12.31 16.87
C PHE A 141 5.76 -11.91 17.12
N VAL A 142 6.00 -11.04 18.08
CA VAL A 142 7.33 -10.58 18.44
C VAL A 142 7.69 -11.07 19.83
N THR A 143 8.81 -11.79 19.95
CA THR A 143 9.42 -12.14 21.22
C THR A 143 10.58 -11.20 21.48
N ILE A 144 10.66 -10.65 22.70
CA ILE A 144 11.73 -9.80 23.16
C ILE A 144 12.61 -10.60 24.12
N GLU A 145 13.84 -10.84 23.73
CA GLU A 145 14.84 -11.47 24.57
C GLU A 145 15.80 -10.41 25.10
N VAL A 146 16.02 -10.38 26.39
CA VAL A 146 16.98 -9.45 27.03
C VAL A 146 18.23 -10.25 27.40
N ASP A 147 19.39 -9.80 26.91
CA ASP A 147 20.67 -10.34 27.34
C ASP A 147 20.88 -10.07 28.83
N GLU A 148 21.00 -11.11 29.64
CA GLU A 148 21.12 -10.99 31.09
C GLU A 148 22.42 -10.29 31.53
N TRP A 149 23.45 -10.25 30.68
CA TRP A 149 24.76 -9.70 31.00
C TRP A 149 24.95 -8.27 30.56
N PHE A 150 24.40 -7.92 29.40
CA PHE A 150 24.60 -6.60 28.78
C PHE A 150 23.32 -5.75 28.79
N GLY A 151 22.17 -6.37 29.06
CA GLY A 151 20.87 -5.69 29.03
C GLY A 151 20.38 -5.36 27.59
N ASP A 152 21.07 -5.88 26.57
CA ASP A 152 20.70 -5.64 25.19
C ASP A 152 19.43 -6.41 24.85
N GLU A 153 18.48 -5.75 24.15
CA GLU A 153 17.25 -6.37 23.70
C GLU A 153 17.39 -6.90 22.26
N THR A 154 16.99 -8.14 22.06
CA THR A 154 16.87 -8.76 20.76
C THR A 154 15.40 -9.04 20.46
N LEU A 155 14.90 -8.51 19.34
CA LEU A 155 13.54 -8.79 18.86
C LEU A 155 13.59 -9.94 17.86
N THR A 156 12.87 -11.01 18.17
CA THR A 156 12.64 -12.14 17.26
C THR A 156 11.21 -12.11 16.77
N TYR A 157 11.03 -12.19 15.46
CA TYR A 157 9.72 -12.14 14.82
C TYR A 157 9.33 -13.50 14.25
N ASP A 158 8.14 -14.00 14.62
CA ASP A 158 7.55 -15.16 13.98
C ASP A 158 7.04 -14.79 12.58
N VAL A 159 7.74 -15.25 11.54
CA VAL A 159 7.42 -14.99 10.14
C VAL A 159 6.01 -15.43 9.72
N ASN A 160 5.37 -16.35 10.48
CA ASN A 160 3.97 -16.72 10.25
C ASN A 160 2.98 -15.63 10.66
N GLY A 161 3.42 -14.64 11.42
CA GLY A 161 2.67 -13.46 11.80
C GLY A 161 2.55 -12.39 10.71
N GLY A 162 3.11 -12.60 9.51
CA GLY A 162 3.12 -11.61 8.42
C GLY A 162 1.74 -11.04 8.10
N VAL A 163 1.68 -9.73 7.88
CA VAL A 163 0.41 -9.04 7.53
C VAL A 163 -0.07 -9.40 6.12
N LEU A 164 0.84 -9.77 5.22
CA LEU A 164 0.54 -10.35 3.92
C LEU A 164 0.49 -11.89 4.04
N ASN A 165 -0.56 -12.37 4.65
CA ASN A 165 -0.85 -13.78 4.85
C ASN A 165 -2.36 -13.99 4.66
N TYR A 166 -2.79 -15.05 3.98
CA TYR A 166 -4.21 -15.33 3.79
C TYR A 166 -4.98 -15.59 5.09
N ASN A 167 -4.29 -15.86 6.19
CA ASN A 167 -4.88 -15.92 7.53
C ASN A 167 -4.86 -14.56 8.26
N SER A 168 -4.36 -13.50 7.61
CA SER A 168 -4.35 -12.18 8.23
C SER A 168 -5.73 -11.54 8.17
N PRO A 169 -6.30 -11.07 9.31
CA PRO A 169 -7.61 -10.45 9.33
C PRO A 169 -7.65 -9.12 8.56
N GLU A 170 -6.50 -8.46 8.37
CA GLU A 170 -6.44 -7.19 7.67
C GLU A 170 -6.23 -7.30 6.15
N LEU A 171 -5.98 -8.51 5.62
CA LEU A 171 -5.78 -8.70 4.20
C LEU A 171 -7.12 -8.65 3.46
N ILE A 172 -7.27 -7.66 2.57
CA ILE A 172 -8.44 -7.50 1.69
C ILE A 172 -8.25 -8.30 0.41
N TRP A 173 -7.07 -8.19 -0.20
CA TRP A 173 -6.72 -8.85 -1.46
C TRP A 173 -5.23 -9.08 -1.55
N GLY A 174 -4.83 -10.30 -1.87
CA GLY A 174 -3.44 -10.69 -2.00
C GLY A 174 -3.11 -11.22 -3.38
N TYR A 175 -1.92 -10.89 -3.90
CA TYR A 175 -1.43 -11.33 -5.19
C TYR A 175 0.10 -11.41 -5.24
N GLY A 176 0.59 -12.01 -6.32
CA GLY A 176 2.02 -12.15 -6.56
C GLY A 176 2.68 -13.25 -5.72
N ASP A 177 3.89 -13.59 -6.12
CA ASP A 177 4.72 -14.58 -5.45
C ASP A 177 6.06 -13.96 -4.98
N LYS A 178 6.91 -14.76 -4.35
CA LYS A 178 8.20 -14.32 -3.81
C LYS A 178 9.14 -13.71 -4.87
N ARG A 179 9.00 -14.09 -6.16
CA ARG A 179 9.85 -13.56 -7.24
C ARG A 179 9.74 -12.06 -7.38
N ILE A 180 8.58 -11.46 -7.04
CA ILE A 180 8.40 -10.01 -7.02
C ILE A 180 9.36 -9.37 -6.00
N SER A 181 9.47 -9.94 -4.81
CA SER A 181 10.42 -9.47 -3.80
C SER A 181 11.88 -9.77 -4.19
N GLU A 182 12.13 -10.93 -4.80
CA GLU A 182 13.48 -11.31 -5.28
C GLU A 182 13.99 -10.39 -6.40
N ILE A 183 13.12 -9.91 -7.29
CA ILE A 183 13.51 -8.96 -8.36
C ILE A 183 13.94 -7.61 -7.76
N LEU A 184 13.23 -7.11 -6.76
CA LEU A 184 13.52 -5.82 -6.15
C LEU A 184 14.72 -5.88 -5.19
N PHE A 185 14.84 -6.98 -4.45
CA PHE A 185 15.84 -7.19 -3.43
C PHE A 185 16.72 -8.39 -3.76
N GLN A 186 17.30 -8.43 -4.97
CA GLN A 186 18.16 -9.56 -5.35
C GLN A 186 19.11 -9.91 -4.21
N LEU A 187 18.83 -11.04 -3.56
CA LEU A 187 19.74 -11.58 -2.56
C LEU A 187 21.05 -11.93 -3.27
N PRO A 188 22.21 -11.46 -2.77
CA PRO A 188 23.46 -11.72 -3.44
C PRO A 188 23.70 -13.22 -3.50
N ASP A 189 23.71 -13.78 -4.70
CA ASP A 189 24.24 -15.11 -4.92
C ASP A 189 25.77 -15.03 -4.92
N ILE A 190 26.33 -15.16 -3.72
CA ILE A 190 27.78 -15.10 -3.51
C ILE A 190 28.54 -16.28 -4.11
N PHE A 191 27.86 -17.33 -4.57
CA PHE A 191 28.52 -18.43 -5.29
C PHE A 191 28.71 -18.10 -6.78
N THR A 192 27.74 -17.40 -7.37
CA THR A 192 27.82 -16.98 -8.78
C THR A 192 28.53 -15.65 -8.97
N TYR A 193 28.40 -14.72 -8.01
CA TYR A 193 29.02 -13.40 -8.07
C TYR A 193 29.52 -12.96 -6.68
N PRO A 194 30.76 -13.35 -6.30
CA PRO A 194 31.37 -12.88 -5.07
C PRO A 194 31.50 -11.34 -5.10
N GLY A 195 30.87 -10.65 -4.16
CA GLY A 195 30.90 -9.19 -4.06
C GLY A 195 29.69 -8.47 -4.68
N SER A 196 28.68 -9.17 -5.20
CA SER A 196 27.41 -8.55 -5.55
C SER A 196 26.68 -8.13 -4.27
N SER A 197 26.48 -6.82 -4.11
CA SER A 197 25.54 -6.28 -3.11
C SER A 197 24.12 -6.43 -3.64
N PRO A 198 23.09 -6.57 -2.77
CA PRO A 198 21.72 -6.48 -3.21
C PRO A 198 21.52 -5.16 -3.96
N ILE A 199 20.74 -5.19 -5.05
CA ILE A 199 20.50 -4.00 -5.87
C ILE A 199 19.83 -2.91 -5.04
N PHE A 200 18.94 -3.31 -4.10
CA PHE A 200 18.25 -2.41 -3.20
C PHE A 200 18.25 -2.98 -1.78
N SER A 201 18.41 -2.11 -0.80
CA SER A 201 18.22 -2.39 0.62
C SER A 201 17.37 -1.29 1.24
N VAL A 202 16.77 -1.58 2.40
CA VAL A 202 16.10 -0.56 3.20
C VAL A 202 17.16 0.41 3.72
N SER A 203 17.01 1.71 3.45
CA SER A 203 18.00 2.69 3.87
C SER A 203 18.00 2.91 5.37
N ASP A 204 19.18 3.12 5.96
CA ASP A 204 19.34 3.41 7.39
C ASP A 204 18.59 4.68 7.77
N LYS A 205 18.55 5.69 6.89
CA LYS A 205 17.77 6.92 7.07
C LYS A 205 16.27 6.66 7.25
N PHE A 206 15.73 5.68 6.54
CA PHE A 206 14.32 5.31 6.69
C PHE A 206 14.09 4.47 7.95
N LEU A 207 14.99 3.56 8.26
CA LEU A 207 14.91 2.77 9.50
C LEU A 207 14.97 3.67 10.75
N ALA A 208 15.83 4.67 10.75
CA ALA A 208 15.98 5.63 11.84
C ALA A 208 14.74 6.54 12.07
N GLN A 209 13.77 6.55 11.16
CA GLN A 209 12.51 7.28 11.33
C GLN A 209 11.48 6.54 12.21
N HIS A 210 11.72 5.27 12.50
CA HIS A 210 10.84 4.50 13.36
C HIS A 210 11.17 4.73 14.84
N ASP A 211 10.12 4.81 15.66
CA ASP A 211 10.26 4.86 17.11
C ASP A 211 10.84 3.54 17.63
N VAL A 212 11.53 3.59 18.78
CA VAL A 212 12.13 2.40 19.42
C VAL A 212 11.07 1.34 19.78
N ASN A 213 9.84 1.75 20.02
CA ASN A 213 8.72 0.87 20.32
C ASN A 213 7.93 0.40 19.08
N ASP A 214 8.29 0.90 17.89
CA ASP A 214 7.66 0.49 16.64
C ASP A 214 8.15 -0.90 16.22
N LEU A 215 7.23 -1.85 16.11
CA LEU A 215 7.53 -3.24 15.76
C LEU A 215 7.63 -3.48 14.26
N ARG A 216 7.24 -2.52 13.43
CA ARG A 216 7.31 -2.64 11.95
C ARG A 216 8.73 -2.92 11.45
N PRO A 217 9.80 -2.32 11.98
CA PRO A 217 11.16 -2.67 11.56
C PRO A 217 11.51 -4.15 11.75
N ALA A 218 11.00 -4.78 12.79
CA ALA A 218 11.21 -6.21 13.02
C ALA A 218 10.34 -7.10 12.12
N CYS A 219 9.10 -6.65 11.80
CA CYS A 219 8.09 -7.44 11.11
C CYS A 219 8.06 -7.22 9.60
N TYR A 220 8.39 -6.00 9.12
CA TYR A 220 8.29 -5.61 7.71
C TYR A 220 9.62 -5.61 6.97
N TYR A 221 10.75 -5.62 7.70
CA TYR A 221 12.09 -5.54 7.12
C TYR A 221 12.91 -6.72 7.58
N GLN A 222 13.01 -7.73 6.73
CA GLN A 222 13.77 -8.92 7.04
C GLN A 222 15.27 -8.66 6.87
N ARG A 223 16.06 -9.21 7.78
CA ARG A 223 17.51 -9.15 7.73
C ARG A 223 18.05 -10.44 7.13
N TYR A 224 18.85 -10.29 6.09
CA TYR A 224 19.59 -11.38 5.51
C TYR A 224 21.04 -11.30 5.95
N PHE A 225 21.52 -12.34 6.60
CA PHE A 225 22.92 -12.48 6.96
C PHE A 225 23.49 -13.72 6.30
N LYS A 226 24.61 -13.56 5.59
CA LYS A 226 25.40 -14.68 5.14
C LYS A 226 26.80 -14.51 5.70
N SER A 227 27.23 -15.48 6.51
CA SER A 227 28.61 -15.57 7.00
C SER A 227 29.38 -16.51 6.09
N ILE A 228 30.41 -16.00 5.44
CA ILE A 228 31.49 -16.82 4.84
C ILE A 228 32.72 -16.42 5.62
N PHE A 229 33.12 -17.30 6.55
CA PHE A 229 34.26 -17.00 7.41
C PHE A 229 35.48 -16.51 6.60
N PRO A 230 36.10 -15.34 6.95
CA PRO A 230 35.83 -14.51 8.11
C PRO A 230 34.86 -13.33 7.87
N MET A 231 34.14 -13.26 6.75
CA MET A 231 33.30 -12.11 6.37
C MET A 231 31.82 -12.36 6.63
N VAL A 232 31.13 -11.34 7.15
CA VAL A 232 29.68 -11.34 7.31
C VAL A 232 29.09 -10.31 6.36
N PHE A 233 28.18 -10.74 5.51
CA PHE A 233 27.43 -9.87 4.62
C PHE A 233 26.00 -9.79 5.15
N GLY A 234 25.47 -8.57 5.27
CA GLY A 234 24.11 -8.33 5.72
C GLY A 234 23.39 -7.34 4.82
N SER A 235 22.13 -7.58 4.56
CA SER A 235 21.25 -6.60 3.93
C SER A 235 19.86 -6.65 4.55
N ILE A 236 19.15 -5.53 4.52
CA ILE A 236 17.79 -5.42 5.03
C ILE A 236 16.87 -5.19 3.82
N TYR A 237 15.88 -6.04 3.64
CA TYR A 237 14.92 -5.93 2.56
C TYR A 237 13.49 -5.92 3.11
N GLY A 238 12.57 -5.26 2.38
CA GLY A 238 11.17 -5.16 2.78
C GLY A 238 10.41 -6.44 2.41
N SER A 239 9.85 -7.12 3.40
CA SER A 239 8.93 -8.22 3.18
C SER A 239 7.94 -8.31 4.34
N LYS A 240 6.66 -8.25 4.00
CA LYS A 240 5.53 -8.38 4.94
C LYS A 240 4.89 -9.75 4.86
N SER A 241 5.49 -10.66 4.11
CA SER A 241 5.06 -12.04 3.90
C SER A 241 6.14 -13.02 4.34
N ASN A 242 5.74 -14.24 4.70
CA ASN A 242 6.68 -15.32 4.92
C ASN A 242 7.29 -15.78 3.60
N LEU A 243 8.57 -15.48 3.37
CA LEU A 243 9.29 -15.87 2.16
C LEU A 243 9.51 -17.38 2.00
N ASN A 244 9.34 -18.14 3.08
CA ASN A 244 9.48 -19.60 3.05
C ASN A 244 8.15 -20.28 2.67
N ASP A 245 7.04 -19.56 2.71
CA ASP A 245 5.72 -20.07 2.34
C ASP A 245 5.27 -19.45 1.02
N LEU A 246 5.41 -20.21 -0.05
CA LEU A 246 5.06 -19.79 -1.41
C LEU A 246 3.56 -19.61 -1.65
N SER A 247 2.73 -20.10 -0.73
CA SER A 247 1.27 -19.94 -0.81
C SER A 247 0.79 -18.55 -0.40
N ASN A 248 1.60 -17.80 0.35
CA ASN A 248 1.25 -16.47 0.81
C ASN A 248 1.49 -15.40 -0.28
N PRO A 249 0.65 -14.35 -0.32
CA PRO A 249 0.83 -13.26 -1.26
C PRO A 249 2.01 -12.38 -0.85
N HIS A 250 2.73 -11.82 -1.82
CA HIS A 250 3.84 -10.90 -1.59
C HIS A 250 3.48 -9.44 -1.86
N ARG A 251 2.27 -9.19 -2.36
CA ARG A 251 1.64 -7.88 -2.54
C ARG A 251 0.19 -7.99 -2.15
N GLY A 252 -0.39 -6.87 -1.74
CA GLY A 252 -1.79 -6.89 -1.39
C GLY A 252 -2.34 -5.55 -0.96
N MET A 253 -3.65 -5.54 -0.82
CA MET A 253 -4.43 -4.44 -0.27
C MET A 253 -4.87 -4.83 1.14
N ARG A 254 -4.70 -3.92 2.09
CA ARG A 254 -4.95 -4.17 3.52
C ARG A 254 -5.87 -3.10 4.13
N VAL A 255 -6.59 -3.48 5.17
CA VAL A 255 -7.47 -2.57 5.92
C VAL A 255 -6.70 -1.38 6.50
N ALA A 256 -5.42 -1.55 6.84
CA ALA A 256 -4.56 -0.47 7.31
C ALA A 256 -4.54 0.75 6.36
N GLU A 257 -4.64 0.52 5.05
CA GLU A 257 -4.75 1.60 4.07
C GLU A 257 -6.04 2.41 4.24
N ALA A 258 -7.18 1.75 4.53
CA ALA A 258 -8.44 2.44 4.73
C ALA A 258 -8.40 3.36 5.96
N TYR A 259 -7.79 2.93 7.06
CA TYR A 259 -7.56 3.78 8.23
C TYR A 259 -6.72 5.02 7.88
N LEU A 260 -5.64 4.84 7.14
CA LEU A 260 -4.78 5.94 6.70
C LEU A 260 -5.47 6.88 5.70
N ASN A 261 -6.27 6.34 4.77
CA ASN A 261 -7.03 7.14 3.82
C ASN A 261 -8.07 7.99 4.54
N ARG A 262 -8.80 7.42 5.52
CA ARG A 262 -9.80 8.16 6.30
C ARG A 262 -9.17 9.20 7.19
N ALA A 263 -8.07 8.86 7.85
CA ALA A 263 -7.33 9.80 8.69
C ALA A 263 -6.84 11.00 7.87
N GLU A 264 -6.15 10.78 6.75
CA GLU A 264 -5.67 11.86 5.88
C GLU A 264 -6.83 12.72 5.37
N ALA A 265 -7.91 12.11 4.86
CA ALA A 265 -9.06 12.84 4.35
C ALA A 265 -9.72 13.70 5.43
N ASN A 266 -9.88 13.18 6.65
CA ASN A 266 -10.43 13.92 7.77
C ASN A 266 -9.52 15.07 8.21
N ILE A 267 -8.20 14.89 8.20
CA ILE A 267 -7.26 15.98 8.52
C ILE A 267 -7.34 17.09 7.47
N ARG A 268 -7.41 16.74 6.18
CA ARG A 268 -7.56 17.71 5.09
C ARG A 268 -8.85 18.51 5.23
N LEU A 269 -9.98 17.84 5.50
CA LEU A 269 -11.25 18.50 5.77
C LEU A 269 -11.21 19.37 7.04
N PHE A 270 -10.52 18.93 8.10
CA PHE A 270 -10.29 19.76 9.28
C PHE A 270 -9.52 21.04 8.95
N LEU A 271 -8.48 20.94 8.14
CA LEU A 271 -7.70 22.11 7.70
C LEU A 271 -8.53 23.07 6.86
N GLU A 272 -9.52 22.58 6.10
CA GLU A 272 -10.41 23.42 5.29
C GLU A 272 -11.49 24.12 6.12
N ASN A 273 -12.06 23.47 7.15
CA ASN A 273 -13.29 23.93 7.81
C ASN A 273 -13.20 24.09 9.32
N GLY A 274 -12.08 23.69 9.95
CA GLY A 274 -11.86 23.82 11.40
C GLY A 274 -12.72 22.88 12.27
N ASN A 275 -13.34 21.84 11.70
CA ASN A 275 -14.20 20.93 12.45
C ASN A 275 -13.39 19.97 13.32
N GLU A 276 -13.32 20.21 14.61
CA GLU A 276 -12.56 19.41 15.59
C GLU A 276 -12.95 17.92 15.62
N ASN A 277 -14.18 17.56 15.32
CA ASN A 277 -14.57 16.16 15.26
C ASN A 277 -13.80 15.38 14.18
N LEU A 278 -13.44 16.04 13.08
CA LEU A 278 -12.62 15.42 12.02
C LEU A 278 -11.20 15.15 12.49
N ARG A 279 -10.59 16.11 13.22
CA ARG A 279 -9.27 15.93 13.84
C ARG A 279 -9.27 14.77 14.83
N ILE A 280 -10.26 14.74 15.72
CA ILE A 280 -10.42 13.66 16.71
C ILE A 280 -10.61 12.31 16.01
N SER A 281 -11.44 12.24 14.98
CA SER A 281 -11.65 11.02 14.19
C SER A 281 -10.35 10.53 13.53
N ALA A 282 -9.57 11.44 12.96
CA ALA A 282 -8.29 11.11 12.36
C ALA A 282 -7.28 10.57 13.39
N LEU A 283 -7.19 11.20 14.57
CA LEU A 283 -6.36 10.71 15.67
C LEU A 283 -6.80 9.32 16.17
N THR A 284 -8.10 9.07 16.22
CA THR A 284 -8.65 7.77 16.60
C THR A 284 -8.16 6.69 15.61
N ASP A 285 -8.21 6.96 14.31
CA ASP A 285 -7.73 6.02 13.28
C ASP A 285 -6.22 5.77 13.38
N LEU A 286 -5.44 6.85 13.54
CA LEU A 286 -3.98 6.76 13.64
C LEU A 286 -3.56 6.02 14.92
N ASN A 287 -4.18 6.31 16.06
CA ASN A 287 -3.88 5.65 17.33
C ASN A 287 -4.28 4.17 17.29
N TYR A 288 -5.45 3.84 16.71
CA TYR A 288 -5.84 2.45 16.52
C TYR A 288 -4.84 1.66 15.66
N LEU A 289 -4.38 2.25 14.54
CA LEU A 289 -3.33 1.63 13.73
C LEU A 289 -2.04 1.45 14.53
N ARG A 290 -1.57 2.48 15.22
CA ARG A 290 -0.32 2.47 15.99
C ARG A 290 -0.37 1.48 17.15
N GLU A 291 -1.47 1.39 17.87
CA GLU A 291 -1.69 0.39 18.93
C GLU A 291 -1.39 -1.04 18.45
N HIS A 292 -1.74 -1.33 17.18
CA HIS A 292 -1.48 -2.63 16.55
C HIS A 292 -0.07 -2.81 15.99
N ARG A 293 0.74 -1.75 16.00
CA ARG A 293 2.11 -1.72 15.45
C ARG A 293 3.19 -1.54 16.48
N PHE A 294 2.84 -1.14 17.70
CA PHE A 294 3.78 -0.77 18.75
C PHE A 294 3.82 -1.81 19.88
N ARG A 295 4.93 -1.79 20.64
CA ARG A 295 5.01 -2.51 21.92
C ARG A 295 3.92 -2.04 22.86
N GLN A 296 3.48 -2.94 23.74
CA GLN A 296 2.47 -2.62 24.75
C GLN A 296 3.15 -2.36 26.12
N PRO A 297 2.61 -1.45 26.94
CA PRO A 297 1.46 -0.59 26.66
C PRO A 297 1.75 0.51 25.64
N TYR A 298 0.79 0.78 24.74
CA TYR A 298 0.86 1.90 23.81
C TYR A 298 0.16 3.12 24.42
N GLU A 299 0.77 4.30 24.23
CA GLU A 299 0.18 5.58 24.61
C GLU A 299 -0.28 6.35 23.37
N ASP A 300 -1.53 6.82 23.43
CA ASP A 300 -2.14 7.56 22.34
C ASP A 300 -1.42 8.89 22.10
N VAL A 301 -1.13 9.19 20.83
CA VAL A 301 -0.66 10.52 20.44
C VAL A 301 -1.83 11.50 20.40
N ASN A 302 -1.58 12.73 20.80
CA ASN A 302 -2.54 13.83 20.69
C ASN A 302 -1.89 15.04 20.06
N ILE A 303 -2.19 15.31 18.79
CA ILE A 303 -1.67 16.41 18.00
C ILE A 303 -2.82 17.36 17.69
N THR A 304 -2.72 18.60 18.15
CA THR A 304 -3.76 19.62 18.01
C THR A 304 -3.61 20.48 16.76
N ASP A 305 -2.37 20.72 16.33
CA ASP A 305 -2.08 21.47 15.12
C ASP A 305 -2.35 20.60 13.87
N GLY A 306 -3.18 21.10 12.96
CA GLY A 306 -3.65 20.35 11.80
C GLY A 306 -2.55 20.04 10.78
N GLN A 307 -1.62 20.97 10.58
CA GLN A 307 -0.51 20.76 9.63
C GLN A 307 0.48 19.72 10.18
N THR A 308 0.83 19.82 11.44
CA THR A 308 1.66 18.83 12.13
C THR A 308 1.00 17.45 12.12
N LEU A 309 -0.33 17.39 12.31
CA LEU A 309 -1.07 16.13 12.25
C LEU A 309 -1.08 15.54 10.84
N LEU A 310 -1.16 16.37 9.79
CA LEU A 310 -1.06 15.89 8.41
C LEU A 310 0.31 15.31 8.11
N GLU A 311 1.37 15.99 8.51
CA GLU A 311 2.76 15.51 8.34
C GLU A 311 2.97 14.18 9.08
N PHE A 312 2.47 14.08 10.31
CA PHE A 312 2.48 12.86 11.09
C PHE A 312 1.72 11.71 10.38
N CYS A 313 0.52 11.98 9.86
CA CYS A 313 -0.28 11.00 9.13
C CYS A 313 0.44 10.50 7.86
N LEU A 314 1.06 11.40 7.10
CA LEU A 314 1.81 11.04 5.89
C LEU A 314 3.08 10.23 6.22
N ASP A 315 3.72 10.50 7.36
CA ASP A 315 4.86 9.72 7.84
C ASP A 315 4.43 8.31 8.29
N GLU A 316 3.33 8.21 9.06
CA GLU A 316 2.74 6.91 9.43
C GLU A 316 2.33 6.11 8.17
N ARG A 317 1.73 6.78 7.16
CA ARG A 317 1.40 6.17 5.89
C ARG A 317 2.65 5.62 5.17
N ARG A 318 3.74 6.38 5.15
CA ARG A 318 5.01 5.94 4.57
C ARG A 318 5.56 4.69 5.25
N LYS A 319 5.52 4.64 6.59
CA LYS A 319 5.99 3.50 7.39
C LYS A 319 5.11 2.27 7.20
N GLU A 320 3.80 2.46 7.25
CA GLU A 320 2.83 1.37 7.15
C GLU A 320 2.76 0.75 5.75
N LEU A 321 2.76 1.59 4.71
CA LEU A 321 2.63 1.14 3.32
C LEU A 321 3.99 1.03 2.59
N ALA A 322 5.09 1.03 3.33
CA ALA A 322 6.42 0.79 2.77
C ALA A 322 6.44 -0.54 2.00
N PHE A 323 6.96 -0.53 0.78
CA PHE A 323 7.07 -1.70 -0.12
C PHE A 323 5.72 -2.31 -0.59
N ASP A 324 4.59 -1.61 -0.40
CA ASP A 324 3.27 -1.96 -0.92
C ASP A 324 2.92 -1.14 -2.18
N ASP A 325 3.91 -0.66 -2.92
CA ASP A 325 3.81 0.08 -4.19
C ASP A 325 3.09 1.45 -4.10
N HIS A 326 2.99 2.04 -2.88
CA HIS A 326 2.31 3.32 -2.67
C HIS A 326 3.22 4.55 -2.79
N ARG A 327 4.51 4.43 -2.40
CA ARG A 327 5.39 5.59 -2.18
C ARG A 327 5.50 6.51 -3.39
N TRP A 328 5.65 5.97 -4.58
CA TRP A 328 5.76 6.75 -5.82
C TRP A 328 4.51 7.60 -6.07
N PHE A 329 3.33 7.02 -5.91
CA PHE A 329 2.06 7.70 -6.11
C PHE A 329 1.79 8.73 -5.02
N ASP A 330 2.13 8.45 -3.76
CA ASP A 330 2.03 9.40 -2.66
C ASP A 330 2.94 10.60 -2.86
N LEU A 331 4.19 10.42 -3.29
CA LEU A 331 5.08 11.53 -3.63
C LEU A 331 4.53 12.39 -4.75
N ARG A 332 3.98 11.77 -5.79
CA ARG A 332 3.41 12.50 -6.94
C ARG A 332 2.23 13.38 -6.55
N ARG A 333 1.29 12.87 -5.75
CA ARG A 333 0.12 13.64 -5.29
C ARG A 333 0.45 14.65 -4.19
N CYS A 334 1.58 14.47 -3.47
CA CYS A 334 2.03 15.38 -2.42
C CYS A 334 3.09 16.39 -2.93
N GLY A 335 3.00 16.82 -4.18
CA GLY A 335 3.81 17.90 -4.72
C GLY A 335 5.15 17.50 -5.31
N MET A 336 5.43 16.20 -5.46
CA MET A 336 6.67 15.67 -6.07
C MET A 336 7.94 16.29 -5.46
N PRO A 337 8.17 16.17 -4.14
CA PRO A 337 9.34 16.72 -3.50
C PRO A 337 10.63 16.16 -4.11
N GLU A 338 11.66 16.97 -4.16
CA GLU A 338 12.99 16.55 -4.62
C GLU A 338 13.52 15.40 -3.74
N MET A 339 14.08 14.39 -4.37
CA MET A 339 14.74 13.27 -3.70
C MET A 339 16.20 13.22 -4.14
N ILE A 340 17.09 13.38 -3.16
CA ILE A 340 18.53 13.28 -3.38
C ILE A 340 18.98 11.89 -2.92
N HIS A 341 19.65 11.15 -3.80
CA HIS A 341 20.29 9.88 -3.51
C HIS A 341 21.80 10.01 -3.63
N GLU A 342 22.51 9.72 -2.54
CA GLU A 342 23.96 9.59 -2.58
C GLU A 342 24.33 8.20 -3.11
N VAL A 343 25.11 8.16 -4.19
CA VAL A 343 25.60 6.92 -4.77
C VAL A 343 27.11 6.85 -4.66
N THR A 344 27.63 5.87 -3.95
CA THR A 344 29.08 5.64 -3.87
C THR A 344 29.51 4.78 -5.07
N ILE A 345 30.22 5.36 -6.00
CA ILE A 345 30.74 4.68 -7.18
C ILE A 345 32.24 4.49 -7.01
N ASN A 346 32.73 3.25 -7.05
CA ASN A 346 34.14 2.84 -7.08
C ASN A 346 35.14 3.67 -6.26
N LYS A 347 35.70 3.11 -5.22
CA LYS A 347 36.82 3.66 -4.42
C LYS A 347 36.51 4.88 -3.55
N GLY A 348 35.30 4.99 -2.99
CA GLY A 348 34.99 6.05 -2.02
C GLY A 348 34.71 7.43 -2.63
N GLN A 349 34.41 7.51 -3.94
CA GLN A 349 33.87 8.73 -4.54
C GLN A 349 32.34 8.73 -4.40
N VAL A 350 31.81 9.77 -3.77
CA VAL A 350 30.38 10.03 -3.69
C VAL A 350 29.99 10.93 -4.87
N GLN A 351 28.98 10.56 -5.64
CA GLN A 351 28.30 11.46 -6.59
C GLN A 351 26.90 11.73 -6.07
N GLU A 352 26.54 13.02 -5.98
CA GLU A 352 25.19 13.48 -5.68
C GLU A 352 24.27 13.41 -6.92
#